data_d0ac11524401263d8fe3b99f904d84af
#
_entry.id   d0ac11524401263d8fe3b99f904d84af
#
_cell.length_a   1.000
_cell.length_b   1.000
_cell.length_c   1.000
_cell.angle_alpha   90.00
_cell.angle_beta   90.00
_cell.angle_gamma   90.00
#
_symmetry.space_group_name_H-M   'P 1'
#
loop_
_entity.id
_entity.type
_entity.pdbx_description
1 polymer ?
#
loop_
_entity_poly.entity_id
_entity_poly.type
_entity_poly.pdbx_seq_one_letter_code
_entity_poly.pdbx_strand_id
1 'polypeptide(L)'
;CFCIGTNQVALDRAQALGIPVFNAPYSNTRSVAELVIANILCLLRGLTWRNQGVHEGHWPKDSKANEARGKTLGIVGYGNIGAQLSVLAESLGMRVLFYDFRPRLPMGNAEAAPSLDALLAQADIVSLHVPETPATRNFISARELYLMKKGAMLINVSRGRCVAADDLAEDRRHDHPRAKP
;
A
#
# COMPACT_ATOMS: atom_id res chain seq x y z
N CYS A 1 13.46 12.77 15.90
CA CYS A 1 13.33 11.98 14.65
C CYS A 1 12.63 12.81 13.58
N PHE A 2 13.24 12.95 12.40
CA PHE A 2 12.64 13.66 11.25
C PHE A 2 11.66 12.78 10.45
N CYS A 3 10.99 11.82 11.10
CA CYS A 3 10.02 10.91 10.50
C CYS A 3 8.94 10.53 11.51
N ILE A 4 7.92 9.81 11.04
CA ILE A 4 6.83 9.30 11.90
C ILE A 4 7.36 8.16 12.79
N GLY A 5 8.14 7.24 12.21
CA GLY A 5 8.63 6.07 12.93
C GLY A 5 9.75 6.39 13.92
N THR A 6 9.75 5.69 15.05
CA THR A 6 10.76 5.81 16.11
C THR A 6 11.58 4.53 16.29
N ASN A 7 11.44 3.56 15.38
CA ASN A 7 12.07 2.24 15.47
C ASN A 7 13.62 2.28 15.46
N GLN A 8 14.22 3.37 14.96
CA GLN A 8 15.67 3.59 15.00
C GLN A 8 16.17 4.14 16.32
N VAL A 9 15.30 4.43 17.30
CA VAL A 9 15.63 4.96 18.61
C VAL A 9 15.40 3.90 19.67
N ALA A 10 16.37 3.70 20.55
CA ALA A 10 16.24 2.86 21.74
C ALA A 10 15.39 3.60 22.79
N LEU A 11 14.07 3.57 22.64
CA LEU A 11 13.14 4.35 23.48
C LEU A 11 13.27 4.01 24.95
N ASP A 12 13.39 2.71 25.31
CA ASP A 12 13.54 2.26 26.69
C ASP A 12 14.80 2.86 27.34
N ARG A 13 15.89 2.92 26.55
CA ARG A 13 17.15 3.51 27.03
C ARG A 13 17.04 5.03 27.17
N ALA A 14 16.40 5.69 26.22
CA ALA A 14 16.14 7.13 26.30
C ALA A 14 15.30 7.46 27.53
N GLN A 15 14.24 6.70 27.78
CA GLN A 15 13.38 6.86 28.95
C GLN A 15 14.16 6.65 30.25
N ALA A 16 14.99 5.60 30.36
CA ALA A 16 15.82 5.33 31.53
C ALA A 16 16.85 6.45 31.83
N LEU A 17 17.25 7.20 30.81
CA LEU A 17 18.17 8.33 30.91
C LEU A 17 17.47 9.70 31.02
N GLY A 18 16.13 9.74 31.06
CA GLY A 18 15.37 10.99 31.07
C GLY A 18 15.51 11.81 29.79
N ILE A 19 15.86 11.19 28.65
CA ILE A 19 16.05 11.88 27.39
C ILE A 19 14.71 11.90 26.63
N PRO A 20 14.12 13.10 26.39
CA PRO A 20 12.88 13.19 25.61
C PRO A 20 13.13 12.87 24.14
N VAL A 21 12.20 12.10 23.54
CA VAL A 21 12.25 11.75 22.11
C VAL A 21 11.02 12.33 21.41
N PHE A 22 11.25 13.14 20.40
CA PHE A 22 10.22 13.75 19.58
C PHE A 22 10.28 13.17 18.16
N ASN A 23 9.12 13.02 17.53
CA ASN A 23 9.00 12.64 16.12
C ASN A 23 8.20 13.72 15.35
N ALA A 24 8.14 13.58 14.03
CA ALA A 24 7.41 14.47 13.13
C ALA A 24 6.23 13.73 12.49
N PRO A 25 5.09 13.55 13.20
CA PRO A 25 4.04 12.59 12.82
C PRO A 25 3.26 12.95 11.55
N TYR A 26 3.36 14.20 11.06
CA TYR A 26 2.57 14.67 9.91
C TYR A 26 3.44 15.12 8.74
N SER A 27 4.76 15.14 8.89
CA SER A 27 5.68 15.81 7.95
C SER A 27 5.70 15.21 6.55
N ASN A 28 5.42 13.91 6.40
CA ASN A 28 5.48 13.20 5.12
C ASN A 28 4.10 12.70 4.64
N THR A 29 3.01 13.11 5.26
CA THR A 29 1.67 12.60 4.94
C THR A 29 1.35 12.77 3.45
N ARG A 30 1.53 13.98 2.93
CA ARG A 30 1.24 14.31 1.53
C ARG A 30 2.18 13.59 0.56
N SER A 31 3.47 13.62 0.82
CA SER A 31 4.47 13.01 -0.06
C SER A 31 4.29 11.49 -0.19
N VAL A 32 3.92 10.80 0.90
CA VAL A 32 3.65 9.36 0.84
C VAL A 32 2.36 9.07 0.06
N ALA A 33 1.29 9.85 0.27
CA ALA A 33 0.04 9.68 -0.49
C ALA A 33 0.27 9.90 -2.00
N GLU A 34 1.04 10.91 -2.40
CA GLU A 34 1.43 11.15 -3.79
C GLU A 34 2.28 10.03 -4.37
N LEU A 35 3.24 9.50 -3.59
CA LEU A 35 4.05 8.35 -4.01
C LEU A 35 3.18 7.12 -4.29
N VAL A 36 2.14 6.88 -3.47
CA VAL A 36 1.22 5.76 -3.71
C VAL A 36 0.42 5.97 -5.00
N ILE A 37 -0.11 7.17 -5.23
CA ILE A 37 -0.81 7.49 -6.49
C ILE A 37 0.13 7.28 -7.70
N ALA A 38 1.38 7.74 -7.61
CA ALA A 38 2.36 7.51 -8.66
C ALA A 38 2.59 6.01 -8.92
N ASN A 39 2.77 5.22 -7.86
CA ASN A 39 2.92 3.76 -7.99
C ASN A 39 1.68 3.08 -8.60
N ILE A 40 0.47 3.48 -8.19
CA ILE A 40 -0.78 2.98 -8.78
C ILE A 40 -0.78 3.20 -10.30
N LEU A 41 -0.50 4.43 -10.74
CA LEU A 41 -0.48 4.77 -12.16
C LEU A 41 0.65 4.05 -12.90
N CYS A 42 1.84 3.95 -12.33
CA CYS A 42 2.97 3.20 -12.90
C CYS A 42 2.63 1.72 -13.10
N LEU A 43 2.03 1.09 -12.10
CA LEU A 43 1.63 -0.32 -12.18
C LEU A 43 0.53 -0.57 -13.20
N LEU A 44 -0.55 0.24 -13.17
CA LEU A 44 -1.68 0.12 -14.09
C LEU A 44 -1.26 0.35 -15.55
N ARG A 45 -0.33 1.28 -15.78
CA ARG A 45 0.16 1.64 -17.11
C ARG A 45 1.39 0.84 -17.55
N GLY A 46 1.97 0.03 -16.65
CA GLY A 46 3.17 -0.75 -16.94
C GLY A 46 4.38 0.11 -17.28
N LEU A 47 4.52 1.31 -16.67
CA LEU A 47 5.53 2.29 -17.05
C LEU A 47 6.96 1.79 -16.81
N THR A 48 7.19 1.05 -15.73
CA THR A 48 8.52 0.58 -15.35
C THR A 48 9.12 -0.35 -16.42
N TRP A 49 8.37 -1.40 -16.80
CA TRP A 49 8.86 -2.35 -17.78
C TRP A 49 8.91 -1.77 -19.22
N ARG A 50 8.03 -0.82 -19.55
CA ARG A 50 8.08 -0.09 -20.81
C ARG A 50 9.32 0.78 -20.90
N ASN A 51 9.63 1.50 -19.81
CA ASN A 51 10.85 2.29 -19.73
C ASN A 51 12.10 1.42 -19.94
N GLN A 52 12.15 0.27 -19.25
CA GLN A 52 13.25 -0.68 -19.43
C GLN A 52 13.35 -1.15 -20.89
N GLY A 53 12.24 -1.59 -21.50
CA GLY A 53 12.23 -2.06 -22.87
C GLY A 53 12.72 -1.00 -23.87
N VAL A 54 12.35 0.28 -23.68
CA VAL A 54 12.85 1.36 -24.54
C VAL A 54 14.36 1.57 -24.38
N HIS A 55 14.91 1.46 -23.18
CA HIS A 55 16.36 1.51 -22.96
C HIS A 55 17.12 0.32 -23.60
N GLU A 56 16.45 -0.81 -23.73
CA GLU A 56 16.96 -2.00 -24.42
C GLU A 56 16.75 -1.96 -25.95
N GLY A 57 16.26 -0.84 -26.50
CA GLY A 57 16.02 -0.65 -27.93
C GLY A 57 14.72 -1.26 -28.44
N HIS A 58 13.82 -1.69 -27.58
CA HIS A 58 12.50 -2.22 -27.92
C HIS A 58 11.41 -1.15 -27.82
N TRP A 59 10.30 -1.36 -28.55
CA TRP A 59 9.09 -0.53 -28.43
C TRP A 59 7.94 -1.36 -27.86
N PRO A 60 7.86 -1.55 -26.51
CA PRO A 60 6.89 -2.45 -25.93
C PRO A 60 5.46 -1.91 -26.12
N LYS A 61 4.60 -2.67 -26.76
CA LYS A 61 3.17 -2.41 -26.86
C LYS A 61 2.44 -3.26 -25.82
N ASP A 62 1.64 -2.64 -24.95
CA ASP A 62 0.81 -3.35 -23.98
C ASP A 62 -0.66 -3.06 -24.25
N SER A 63 -1.38 -4.09 -24.70
CA SER A 63 -2.84 -4.04 -24.84
C SER A 63 -3.58 -4.17 -23.50
N LYS A 64 -2.85 -4.48 -22.40
CA LYS A 64 -3.41 -4.73 -21.07
C LYS A 64 -3.24 -3.55 -20.10
N ALA A 65 -2.79 -2.39 -20.59
CA ALA A 65 -2.73 -1.19 -19.76
C ALA A 65 -4.14 -0.76 -19.33
N ASN A 66 -4.29 -0.46 -18.04
CA ASN A 66 -5.57 -0.10 -17.44
C ASN A 66 -5.58 1.36 -17.00
N GLU A 67 -6.77 1.95 -16.91
CA GLU A 67 -6.99 3.23 -16.24
C GLU A 67 -7.23 3.03 -14.74
N ALA A 68 -6.98 4.08 -13.95
CA ALA A 68 -7.32 4.09 -12.52
C ALA A 68 -8.84 4.24 -12.31
N ARG A 69 -9.51 4.96 -13.23
CA ARG A 69 -10.96 5.16 -13.20
C ARG A 69 -11.72 3.83 -13.10
N GLY A 70 -12.65 3.76 -12.18
CA GLY A 70 -13.49 2.57 -11.96
C GLY A 70 -12.78 1.41 -11.24
N LYS A 71 -11.49 1.54 -10.91
CA LYS A 71 -10.79 0.56 -10.07
C LYS A 71 -11.09 0.80 -8.60
N THR A 72 -11.11 -0.27 -7.82
CA THR A 72 -11.28 -0.20 -6.37
C THR A 72 -9.92 -0.19 -5.69
N LEU A 73 -9.65 0.88 -4.94
CA LEU A 73 -8.49 0.98 -4.05
C LEU A 73 -8.89 0.54 -2.63
N GLY A 74 -8.25 -0.49 -2.11
CA GLY A 74 -8.35 -0.91 -0.73
C GLY A 74 -7.23 -0.30 0.12
N ILE A 75 -7.56 0.51 1.10
CA ILE A 75 -6.62 1.16 2.01
C ILE A 75 -6.63 0.43 3.35
N VAL A 76 -5.51 -0.18 3.71
CA VAL A 76 -5.34 -0.86 5.01
C VAL A 76 -4.56 0.05 5.95
N GLY A 77 -5.24 0.57 6.98
CA GLY A 77 -4.77 1.64 7.85
C GLY A 77 -5.25 3.01 7.38
N TYR A 78 -6.38 3.47 7.94
CA TYR A 78 -7.01 4.74 7.56
C TYR A 78 -6.62 5.87 8.53
N GLY A 79 -5.29 6.05 8.69
CA GLY A 79 -4.70 7.17 9.41
C GLY A 79 -4.53 8.40 8.52
N ASN A 80 -3.62 9.32 8.91
CA ASN A 80 -3.39 10.57 8.17
C ASN A 80 -3.06 10.33 6.67
N ILE A 81 -2.19 9.37 6.38
CA ILE A 81 -1.79 9.04 5.00
C ILE A 81 -2.96 8.39 4.26
N GLY A 82 -3.59 7.36 4.84
CA GLY A 82 -4.69 6.65 4.19
C GLY A 82 -5.88 7.56 3.88
N ALA A 83 -6.25 8.46 4.81
CA ALA A 83 -7.31 9.44 4.60
C ALA A 83 -6.96 10.45 3.49
N GLN A 84 -5.72 10.92 3.41
CA GLN A 84 -5.31 11.81 2.33
C GLN A 84 -5.23 11.08 0.99
N LEU A 85 -4.77 9.83 0.99
CA LEU A 85 -4.74 8.99 -0.20
C LEU A 85 -6.15 8.76 -0.76
N SER A 86 -7.17 8.57 0.10
CA SER A 86 -8.54 8.35 -0.36
C SER A 86 -9.05 9.51 -1.19
N VAL A 87 -8.84 10.74 -0.75
CA VAL A 87 -9.24 11.96 -1.48
C VAL A 87 -8.54 12.06 -2.84
N LEU A 88 -7.24 11.75 -2.90
CA LEU A 88 -6.48 11.76 -4.16
C LEU A 88 -6.96 10.66 -5.13
N ALA A 89 -7.24 9.47 -4.62
CA ALA A 89 -7.73 8.35 -5.42
C ALA A 89 -9.13 8.63 -6.00
N GLU A 90 -10.02 9.21 -5.22
CA GLU A 90 -11.34 9.63 -5.70
C GLU A 90 -11.26 10.64 -6.84
N SER A 91 -10.30 11.59 -6.79
CA SER A 91 -10.10 12.56 -7.88
C SER A 91 -9.70 11.90 -9.20
N LEU A 92 -9.16 10.68 -9.15
CA LEU A 92 -8.86 9.85 -10.34
C LEU A 92 -10.04 8.94 -10.75
N GLY A 93 -11.20 9.08 -10.11
CA GLY A 93 -12.39 8.27 -10.39
C GLY A 93 -12.30 6.83 -9.86
N MET A 94 -11.48 6.60 -8.84
CA MET A 94 -11.41 5.31 -8.15
C MET A 94 -12.51 5.20 -7.09
N ARG A 95 -13.03 3.98 -6.88
CA ARG A 95 -13.79 3.65 -5.66
C ARG A 95 -12.80 3.38 -4.55
N VAL A 96 -13.04 3.93 -3.36
CA VAL A 96 -12.15 3.72 -2.21
C VAL A 96 -12.85 2.92 -1.12
N LEU A 97 -12.24 1.80 -0.76
CA LEU A 97 -12.57 1.03 0.45
C LEU A 97 -11.44 1.19 1.45
N PHE A 98 -11.75 1.28 2.74
CA PHE A 98 -10.73 1.27 3.78
C PHE A 98 -11.06 0.31 4.92
N TYR A 99 -10.01 -0.19 5.56
CA TYR A 99 -10.08 -0.96 6.79
C TYR A 99 -9.08 -0.41 7.82
N ASP A 100 -9.55 -0.17 9.02
CA ASP A 100 -8.71 0.18 10.18
C ASP A 100 -9.23 -0.60 11.39
N PHE A 101 -8.36 -1.00 12.29
CA PHE A 101 -8.75 -1.70 13.52
C PHE A 101 -9.48 -0.78 14.52
N ARG A 102 -9.37 0.54 14.36
CA ARG A 102 -10.14 1.54 15.09
C ARG A 102 -11.23 2.12 14.20
N PRO A 103 -12.40 2.45 14.75
CA PRO A 103 -13.40 3.20 14.00
C PRO A 103 -12.82 4.50 13.45
N ARG A 104 -13.01 4.75 12.16
CA ARG A 104 -12.57 5.96 11.46
C ARG A 104 -13.72 6.58 10.70
N LEU A 105 -13.77 7.89 10.69
CA LEU A 105 -14.69 8.62 9.83
C LEU A 105 -14.14 8.64 8.40
N PRO A 106 -14.96 8.29 7.40
CA PRO A 106 -14.56 8.38 6.00
C PRO A 106 -14.35 9.83 5.58
N MET A 107 -13.41 10.06 4.68
CA MET A 107 -13.29 11.32 3.94
C MET A 107 -13.85 11.13 2.53
N GLY A 108 -14.58 12.13 2.05
CA GLY A 108 -15.21 12.06 0.72
C GLY A 108 -16.22 10.91 0.63
N ASN A 109 -16.13 10.12 -0.42
CA ASN A 109 -16.98 8.95 -0.67
C ASN A 109 -16.31 7.61 -0.29
N ALA A 110 -15.22 7.64 0.48
CA ALA A 110 -14.57 6.42 0.92
C ALA A 110 -15.48 5.60 1.84
N GLU A 111 -15.53 4.29 1.64
CA GLU A 111 -16.42 3.37 2.37
C GLU A 111 -15.59 2.50 3.33
N ALA A 112 -16.06 2.36 4.58
CA ALA A 112 -15.46 1.44 5.53
C ALA A 112 -15.82 0.00 5.17
N ALA A 113 -14.83 -0.86 4.94
CA ALA A 113 -15.06 -2.29 4.78
C ALA A 113 -15.36 -2.94 6.15
N PRO A 114 -16.29 -3.90 6.22
CA PRO A 114 -16.67 -4.56 7.48
C PRO A 114 -15.54 -5.43 8.04
N SER A 115 -14.60 -5.88 7.22
CA SER A 115 -13.42 -6.65 7.61
C SER A 115 -12.30 -6.48 6.60
N LEU A 116 -11.08 -6.87 6.97
CA LEU A 116 -9.94 -6.96 6.07
C LEU A 116 -10.27 -7.90 4.89
N ASP A 117 -10.82 -9.07 5.16
CA ASP A 117 -11.18 -10.06 4.15
C ASP A 117 -12.13 -9.47 3.10
N ALA A 118 -13.15 -8.73 3.54
CA ALA A 118 -14.09 -8.08 2.65
C ALA A 118 -13.43 -6.98 1.78
N LEU A 119 -12.44 -6.28 2.30
CA LEU A 119 -11.66 -5.32 1.53
C LEU A 119 -10.80 -6.03 0.49
N LEU A 120 -10.04 -7.05 0.89
CA LEU A 120 -9.14 -7.81 0.01
C LEU A 120 -9.88 -8.44 -1.16
N ALA A 121 -11.06 -9.01 -0.90
CA ALA A 121 -11.89 -9.65 -1.94
C ALA A 121 -12.45 -8.66 -2.99
N GLN A 122 -12.55 -7.37 -2.64
CA GLN A 122 -13.12 -6.35 -3.52
C GLN A 122 -12.09 -5.44 -4.19
N ALA A 123 -10.89 -5.29 -3.60
CA ALA A 123 -9.88 -4.36 -4.07
C ALA A 123 -9.15 -4.85 -5.33
N ASP A 124 -8.98 -3.97 -6.31
CA ASP A 124 -8.10 -4.18 -7.46
C ASP A 124 -6.65 -3.80 -7.11
N ILE A 125 -6.51 -2.85 -6.19
CA ILE A 125 -5.22 -2.40 -5.65
C ILE A 125 -5.36 -2.33 -4.13
N VAL A 126 -4.42 -2.91 -3.40
CA VAL A 126 -4.35 -2.84 -1.93
C VAL A 126 -3.12 -2.02 -1.54
N SER A 127 -3.30 -1.02 -0.67
CA SER A 127 -2.22 -0.19 -0.16
C SER A 127 -2.15 -0.23 1.36
N LEU A 128 -0.95 -0.53 1.90
CA LEU A 128 -0.73 -0.69 3.34
C LEU A 128 -0.18 0.59 3.96
N HIS A 129 -0.84 1.07 5.02
CA HIS A 129 -0.49 2.28 5.78
C HIS A 129 -0.52 2.04 7.29
N VAL A 130 -0.19 0.84 7.71
CA VAL A 130 -0.17 0.43 9.12
C VAL A 130 1.23 0.60 9.74
N PRO A 131 1.35 0.96 11.02
CA PRO A 131 2.65 0.95 11.70
C PRO A 131 3.13 -0.49 11.90
N GLU A 132 4.44 -0.68 12.03
CA GLU A 132 4.99 -1.98 12.45
C GLU A 132 4.79 -2.16 13.95
N THR A 133 4.01 -3.16 14.30
CA THR A 133 3.73 -3.59 15.67
C THR A 133 3.74 -5.12 15.71
N PRO A 134 3.76 -5.77 16.88
CA PRO A 134 3.59 -7.22 16.95
C PRO A 134 2.32 -7.73 16.23
N ALA A 135 1.24 -6.96 16.25
CA ALA A 135 -0.04 -7.31 15.60
C ALA A 135 -0.04 -7.12 14.08
N THR A 136 0.87 -6.30 13.53
CA THR A 136 0.96 -6.03 12.08
C THR A 136 2.15 -6.71 11.42
N ARG A 137 2.94 -7.45 12.17
CA ARG A 137 4.04 -8.24 11.62
C ARG A 137 3.47 -9.44 10.86
N ASN A 138 3.88 -9.61 9.60
CA ASN A 138 3.37 -10.62 8.67
C ASN A 138 1.84 -10.58 8.55
N PHE A 139 1.26 -9.38 8.68
CA PHE A 139 -0.18 -9.16 8.65
C PHE A 139 -0.80 -9.53 7.29
N ILE A 140 -0.04 -9.37 6.21
CA ILE A 140 -0.37 -9.91 4.90
C ILE A 140 0.51 -11.13 4.68
N SER A 141 -0.10 -12.31 4.78
CA SER A 141 0.50 -13.62 4.62
C SER A 141 -0.14 -14.38 3.45
N ALA A 142 0.21 -15.64 3.24
CA ALA A 142 -0.37 -16.48 2.19
C ALA A 142 -1.91 -16.46 2.19
N ARG A 143 -2.53 -16.44 3.39
CA ARG A 143 -3.99 -16.39 3.53
C ARG A 143 -4.56 -15.10 2.95
N GLU A 144 -4.02 -13.96 3.33
CA GLU A 144 -4.48 -12.64 2.86
C GLU A 144 -4.21 -12.47 1.37
N LEU A 145 -3.06 -12.92 0.87
CA LEU A 145 -2.74 -12.91 -0.56
C LEU A 145 -3.73 -13.75 -1.36
N TYR A 146 -4.11 -14.92 -0.85
CA TYR A 146 -5.10 -15.78 -1.50
C TYR A 146 -6.50 -15.15 -1.58
N LEU A 147 -6.88 -14.29 -0.61
CA LEU A 147 -8.16 -13.57 -0.59
C LEU A 147 -8.20 -12.41 -1.59
N MET A 148 -7.06 -11.93 -2.05
CA MET A 148 -7.01 -10.85 -3.03
C MET A 148 -7.54 -11.33 -4.39
N LYS A 149 -8.11 -10.40 -5.16
CA LYS A 149 -8.50 -10.69 -6.54
C LYS A 149 -7.32 -11.18 -7.36
N LYS A 150 -7.57 -12.11 -8.27
CA LYS A 150 -6.57 -12.50 -9.25
C LYS A 150 -6.10 -11.30 -10.08
N GLY A 151 -4.79 -11.06 -10.08
CA GLY A 151 -4.18 -9.90 -10.73
C GLY A 151 -4.30 -8.59 -9.95
N ALA A 152 -4.78 -8.62 -8.71
CA ALA A 152 -4.73 -7.45 -7.83
C ALA A 152 -3.28 -7.03 -7.55
N MET A 153 -3.10 -5.76 -7.25
CA MET A 153 -1.79 -5.16 -6.98
C MET A 153 -1.66 -4.87 -5.49
N LEU A 154 -0.51 -5.20 -4.89
CA LEU A 154 -0.17 -4.88 -3.51
C LEU A 154 0.91 -3.80 -3.46
N ILE A 155 0.64 -2.71 -2.76
CA ILE A 155 1.57 -1.61 -2.52
C ILE A 155 1.83 -1.53 -1.02
N ASN A 156 3.09 -1.69 -0.63
CA ASN A 156 3.51 -1.53 0.77
C ASN A 156 4.48 -0.37 0.90
N VAL A 157 3.99 0.76 1.37
CA VAL A 157 4.80 1.95 1.72
C VAL A 157 4.90 2.15 3.23
N SER A 158 4.47 1.15 4.00
CA SER A 158 4.52 1.20 5.47
C SER A 158 5.84 0.65 6.01
N ARG A 159 5.92 -0.65 6.25
CA ARG A 159 7.14 -1.35 6.70
C ARG A 159 7.21 -2.72 6.02
N GLY A 160 8.41 -3.14 5.62
CA GLY A 160 8.61 -4.42 4.92
C GLY A 160 8.04 -5.62 5.68
N ARG A 161 8.23 -5.63 7.00
CA ARG A 161 7.77 -6.73 7.88
C ARG A 161 6.24 -6.83 8.04
N CYS A 162 5.46 -5.91 7.49
CA CYS A 162 3.99 -6.05 7.46
C CYS A 162 3.53 -7.11 6.46
N VAL A 163 4.38 -7.51 5.52
CA VAL A 163 4.11 -8.56 4.53
C VAL A 163 5.08 -9.72 4.77
N ALA A 164 4.58 -10.94 4.77
CA ALA A 164 5.40 -12.15 4.80
C ALA A 164 6.11 -12.30 3.44
N ALA A 165 7.41 -12.04 3.41
CA ALA A 165 8.17 -11.96 2.16
C ALA A 165 8.24 -13.30 1.43
N ASP A 166 8.35 -14.40 2.16
CA ASP A 166 8.40 -15.75 1.60
C ASP A 166 7.06 -16.12 0.93
N ASP A 167 5.95 -15.84 1.61
CA ASP A 167 4.60 -16.08 1.09
C ASP A 167 4.34 -15.25 -0.17
N LEU A 168 4.76 -13.97 -0.17
CA LEU A 168 4.65 -13.10 -1.33
C LEU A 168 5.51 -13.60 -2.52
N ALA A 169 6.70 -14.12 -2.23
CA ALA A 169 7.58 -14.68 -3.26
C ALA A 169 6.98 -15.95 -3.87
N GLU A 170 6.29 -16.77 -3.07
CA GLU A 170 5.62 -17.97 -3.54
C GLU A 170 4.39 -17.64 -4.38
N ASP A 171 3.54 -16.72 -3.94
CA ASP A 171 2.37 -16.24 -4.68
C ASP A 171 2.75 -15.72 -6.08
N ARG A 172 3.83 -14.95 -6.19
CA ARG A 172 4.33 -14.44 -7.47
C ARG A 172 4.78 -15.54 -8.45
N ARG A 173 5.21 -16.69 -7.97
CA ARG A 173 5.58 -17.84 -8.80
C ARG A 173 4.37 -18.56 -9.38
N HIS A 174 3.25 -18.53 -8.69
CA HIS A 174 2.07 -19.30 -9.07
C HIS A 174 1.03 -18.54 -9.90
N ASP A 175 0.92 -17.22 -9.79
CA ASP A 175 -0.21 -16.48 -10.37
C ASP A 175 0.12 -15.29 -11.28
N HIS A 176 1.40 -14.97 -11.54
CA HIS A 176 1.74 -13.81 -12.36
C HIS A 176 2.27 -14.20 -13.77
N PRO A 177 1.42 -14.07 -14.82
CA PRO A 177 1.88 -14.26 -16.21
C PRO A 177 2.96 -13.24 -16.65
N ARG A 178 3.24 -12.23 -15.82
CA ARG A 178 4.21 -11.15 -16.08
C ARG A 178 5.56 -11.32 -15.36
N ALA A 179 5.73 -12.35 -14.55
CA ALA A 179 6.99 -12.67 -13.89
C ALA A 179 7.79 -13.72 -14.67
N LYS A 180 7.78 -13.65 -15.99
CA LYS A 180 8.77 -14.37 -16.82
C LYS A 180 9.95 -13.43 -17.06
N PRO A 181 11.19 -13.93 -16.86
CA PRO A 181 12.42 -13.18 -17.10
C PRO A 181 12.52 -12.69 -18.52
#